data_40dc8fe54c0aa984017efdef404d3d67
#
_entry.id   40dc8fe54c0aa984017efdef404d3d67
#
_cell.length_a   1.000
_cell.length_b   1.000
_cell.length_c   1.000
_cell.angle_alpha   90.00
_cell.angle_beta   90.00
_cell.angle_gamma   90.00
#
_symmetry.space_group_name_H-M   'P 1'
#
loop_
_entity.id
_entity.type
_entity.pdbx_description
1 polymer ?
#
loop_
_entity_poly.entity_id
_entity_poly.type
_entity_poly.pdbx_seq_one_letter_code
_entity_poly.pdbx_strand_id
1 'polypeptide(L)'
;TIFPSGRGKDPELQITDEQFRGLLDFIVRMRETKKIHASFSCEGFLGEYEGKVRDHYYTCQAGLSIASVLCDGSISACTSIRSDYHQGNIYKDDFWEVWENKFEPYRNREWMKKDECADCKVWKFCKGNGMHLRDSDGKLKLCNYKKLYK
;
A
#
# COMPACT_ATOMS: atom_id res chain seq x y z
N THR A 1 -5.70 11.12 2.82
CA THR A 1 -6.16 10.69 1.47
C THR A 1 -7.24 9.64 1.60
N ILE A 2 -8.29 9.75 0.78
CA ILE A 2 -9.36 8.76 0.73
C ILE A 2 -8.96 7.68 -0.27
N PHE A 3 -9.02 6.44 0.17
CA PHE A 3 -8.70 5.28 -0.64
C PHE A 3 -9.79 5.05 -1.71
N PRO A 4 -9.46 4.84 -3.01
CA PRO A 4 -10.43 4.72 -4.08
C PRO A 4 -11.13 3.34 -4.11
N SER A 5 -11.81 2.99 -3.02
CA SER A 5 -12.58 1.76 -2.86
C SER A 5 -13.90 2.03 -2.15
N GLY A 6 -14.92 1.25 -2.43
CA GLY A 6 -16.25 1.48 -1.87
C GLY A 6 -16.75 2.90 -2.18
N ARG A 7 -17.21 3.62 -1.17
CA ARG A 7 -17.65 5.02 -1.29
C ARG A 7 -16.51 5.97 -1.69
N GLY A 8 -15.26 5.64 -1.38
CA GLY A 8 -14.10 6.43 -1.79
C GLY A 8 -13.79 6.40 -3.30
N LYS A 9 -14.55 5.65 -4.12
CA LYS A 9 -14.45 5.70 -5.58
C LYS A 9 -14.99 6.99 -6.18
N ASP A 10 -15.79 7.73 -5.42
CA ASP A 10 -16.35 9.01 -5.87
C ASP A 10 -15.21 9.98 -6.19
N PRO A 11 -15.13 10.49 -7.42
CA PRO A 11 -14.07 11.44 -7.81
C PRO A 11 -14.07 12.72 -6.97
N GLU A 12 -15.22 13.16 -6.48
CA GLU A 12 -15.34 14.36 -5.63
C GLU A 12 -14.65 14.20 -4.27
N LEU A 13 -14.49 12.95 -3.82
CA LEU A 13 -13.78 12.64 -2.57
C LEU A 13 -12.27 12.46 -2.77
N GLN A 14 -11.78 12.49 -4.01
CA GLN A 14 -10.36 12.33 -4.31
C GLN A 14 -9.68 13.69 -4.39
N ILE A 15 -8.54 13.80 -3.73
CA ILE A 15 -7.71 15.00 -3.82
C ILE A 15 -7.00 15.08 -5.18
N THR A 16 -6.86 16.28 -5.71
CA THR A 16 -6.10 16.55 -6.93
C THR A 16 -4.60 16.29 -6.72
N ASP A 17 -3.84 16.22 -7.81
CA ASP A 17 -2.39 16.07 -7.75
C ASP A 17 -1.72 17.26 -7.04
N GLU A 18 -2.25 18.47 -7.24
CA GLU A 18 -1.80 19.70 -6.57
C GLU A 18 -2.09 19.66 -5.05
N GLN A 19 -3.30 19.29 -4.68
CA GLN A 19 -3.67 19.14 -3.28
C GLN A 19 -2.84 18.05 -2.59
N PHE A 20 -2.50 16.99 -3.34
CA PHE A 20 -1.65 15.92 -2.81
C PHE A 20 -0.23 16.43 -2.52
N ARG A 21 0.37 17.22 -3.45
CA ARG A 21 1.66 17.89 -3.20
C ARG A 21 1.59 18.80 -1.99
N GLY A 22 0.58 19.66 -1.93
CA GLY A 22 0.39 20.58 -0.80
C GLY A 22 0.27 19.87 0.54
N LEU A 23 -0.38 18.67 0.56
CA LEU A 23 -0.44 17.83 1.76
C LEU A 23 0.94 17.31 2.17
N LEU A 24 1.74 16.83 1.21
CA LEU A 24 3.10 16.34 1.51
C LEU A 24 4.01 17.47 2.00
N ASP A 25 3.97 18.62 1.35
CA ASP A 25 4.73 19.81 1.76
C ASP A 25 4.32 20.30 3.15
N PHE A 26 3.02 20.25 3.46
CA PHE A 26 2.54 20.52 4.82
C PHE A 26 3.12 19.56 5.85
N ILE A 27 3.15 18.24 5.54
CA ILE A 27 3.73 17.24 6.45
C ILE A 27 5.23 17.52 6.66
N VAL A 28 5.98 17.80 5.59
CA VAL A 28 7.41 18.16 5.68
C VAL A 28 7.60 19.33 6.63
N ARG A 29 6.87 20.42 6.41
CA ARG A 29 6.94 21.64 7.25
C ARG A 29 6.58 21.36 8.72
N MET A 30 5.56 20.52 8.99
CA MET A 30 5.20 20.18 10.37
C MET A 30 6.29 19.38 11.07
N ARG A 31 6.92 18.46 10.35
CA ARG A 31 8.05 17.66 10.86
C ARG A 31 9.28 18.52 11.15
N GLU A 32 9.61 19.46 10.27
CA GLU A 32 10.71 20.42 10.45
C GLU A 32 10.50 21.32 11.66
N THR A 33 9.29 21.85 11.80
CA THR A 33 8.94 22.76 12.92
C THR A 33 8.76 22.04 14.26
N LYS A 34 8.63 20.69 14.24
CA LYS A 34 8.39 19.85 15.43
C LYS A 34 7.16 20.26 16.26
N LYS A 35 6.23 21.02 15.67
CA LYS A 35 5.01 21.46 16.36
C LYS A 35 4.01 20.34 16.59
N ILE A 36 3.93 19.43 15.62
CA ILE A 36 3.10 18.23 15.70
C ILE A 36 3.85 17.06 15.04
N HIS A 37 3.59 15.87 15.52
CA HIS A 37 4.07 14.66 14.86
C HIS A 37 3.14 14.35 13.69
N ALA A 38 3.57 14.67 12.48
CA ALA A 38 2.87 14.35 11.25
C ALA A 38 3.64 13.30 10.45
N SER A 39 2.95 12.32 9.90
CA SER A 39 3.54 11.28 9.06
C SER A 39 2.57 10.86 7.98
N PHE A 40 3.10 10.57 6.78
CA PHE A 40 2.33 9.95 5.72
C PHE A 40 2.32 8.43 5.91
N SER A 41 1.15 7.82 5.76
CA SER A 41 0.96 6.39 6.01
C SER A 41 1.45 5.49 4.85
N CYS A 42 0.99 4.24 4.80
CA CYS A 42 1.52 3.18 3.93
C CYS A 42 0.98 3.18 2.49
N GLU A 43 0.66 4.33 1.91
CA GLU A 43 0.03 4.42 0.59
C GLU A 43 1.02 4.63 -0.56
N GLY A 44 2.06 3.81 -0.63
CA GLY A 44 2.96 3.74 -1.76
C GLY A 44 4.23 4.57 -1.68
N PHE A 45 5.07 4.38 -2.68
CA PHE A 45 6.34 5.07 -2.85
C PHE A 45 6.12 6.51 -3.36
N LEU A 46 6.83 7.47 -2.75
CA LEU A 46 6.63 8.90 -2.97
C LEU A 46 7.85 9.61 -3.59
N GLY A 47 8.84 8.84 -4.08
CA GLY A 47 10.02 9.42 -4.70
C GLY A 47 10.86 10.25 -3.72
N GLU A 48 11.10 11.50 -4.05
CA GLU A 48 11.94 12.41 -3.24
C GLU A 48 11.30 12.85 -1.91
N TYR A 49 10.03 12.56 -1.69
CA TYR A 49 9.38 12.77 -0.38
C TYR A 49 9.69 11.65 0.62
N GLU A 50 10.25 10.50 0.16
CA GLU A 50 10.68 9.45 1.08
C GLU A 50 11.73 9.96 2.09
N GLY A 51 11.58 9.58 3.36
CA GLY A 51 12.39 10.09 4.46
C GLY A 51 12.05 11.51 4.92
N LYS A 52 11.29 12.29 4.14
CA LYS A 52 10.84 13.63 4.53
C LYS A 52 9.48 13.61 5.22
N VAL A 53 8.55 12.78 4.72
CA VAL A 53 7.17 12.70 5.22
C VAL A 53 6.92 11.50 6.14
N ARG A 54 7.90 10.62 6.29
CA ARG A 54 7.91 9.45 7.20
C ARG A 54 9.35 9.09 7.57
N ASP A 55 9.53 8.30 8.62
CA ASP A 55 10.86 8.00 9.18
C ASP A 55 11.59 6.86 8.47
N HIS A 56 10.91 6.18 7.54
CA HIS A 56 11.45 5.06 6.78
C HIS A 56 11.05 5.16 5.32
N TYR A 57 11.82 4.54 4.43
CA TYR A 57 11.42 4.36 3.04
C TYR A 57 10.23 3.40 2.94
N TYR A 58 9.36 3.69 1.98
CA TYR A 58 8.18 2.87 1.76
C TYR A 58 8.55 1.42 1.45
N THR A 59 7.98 0.52 2.21
CA THR A 59 7.93 -0.91 1.92
C THR A 59 6.62 -1.46 2.49
N CYS A 60 5.79 -2.06 1.65
CA CYS A 60 4.60 -2.73 2.13
C CYS A 60 4.98 -4.01 2.86
N GLN A 61 4.77 -4.05 4.16
CA GLN A 61 5.16 -5.15 5.05
C GLN A 61 4.18 -6.33 5.04
N ALA A 62 3.05 -6.21 4.31
CA ALA A 62 2.06 -7.26 4.19
C ALA A 62 2.67 -8.56 3.65
N GLY A 63 2.60 -9.62 4.41
CA GLY A 63 3.14 -10.95 4.10
C GLY A 63 4.66 -11.09 4.21
N LEU A 64 5.38 -10.00 4.55
CA LEU A 64 6.81 -10.03 4.84
C LEU A 64 7.07 -10.15 6.35
N SER A 65 6.51 -9.23 7.13
CA SER A 65 6.62 -9.21 8.59
C SER A 65 5.26 -9.06 9.28
N ILE A 66 4.19 -8.86 8.51
CA ILE A 66 2.82 -8.66 9.02
C ILE A 66 1.90 -9.71 8.42
N ALA A 67 1.14 -10.37 9.30
CA ALA A 67 -0.05 -11.14 8.98
C ALA A 67 -1.20 -10.70 9.87
N SER A 68 -2.42 -10.99 9.47
CA SER A 68 -3.64 -10.64 10.19
C SER A 68 -4.62 -11.81 10.17
N VAL A 69 -5.26 -12.03 11.29
CA VAL A 69 -6.44 -12.88 11.39
C VAL A 69 -7.65 -11.96 11.52
N LEU A 70 -8.61 -12.10 10.62
CA LEU A 70 -9.81 -11.29 10.59
C LEU A 70 -10.91 -11.86 11.50
N CYS A 71 -11.99 -11.10 11.71
CA CYS A 71 -13.06 -11.49 12.63
C CYS A 71 -13.81 -12.79 12.20
N ASP A 72 -13.77 -13.12 10.91
CA ASP A 72 -14.32 -14.37 10.34
C ASP A 72 -13.31 -15.53 10.33
N GLY A 73 -12.14 -15.33 10.95
CA GLY A 73 -11.04 -16.30 10.97
C GLY A 73 -10.16 -16.29 9.73
N SER A 74 -10.44 -15.46 8.71
CA SER A 74 -9.62 -15.39 7.50
C SER A 74 -8.18 -14.95 7.81
N ILE A 75 -7.21 -15.65 7.23
CA ILE A 75 -5.79 -15.35 7.33
C ILE A 75 -5.40 -14.47 6.14
N SER A 76 -4.98 -13.25 6.42
CA SER A 76 -4.57 -12.25 5.45
C SER A 76 -3.21 -11.67 5.82
N ALA A 77 -2.56 -11.03 4.86
CA ALA A 77 -1.30 -10.31 5.11
C ALA A 77 -1.50 -8.93 5.73
N CYS A 78 -2.71 -8.37 5.65
CA CYS A 78 -3.08 -7.09 6.27
C CYS A 78 -4.61 -6.96 6.30
N THR A 79 -5.15 -6.30 7.31
CA THR A 79 -6.60 -6.07 7.46
C THR A 79 -7.24 -5.28 6.33
N SER A 80 -6.45 -4.51 5.57
CA SER A 80 -6.92 -3.69 4.44
C SER A 80 -6.89 -4.42 3.10
N ILE A 81 -6.43 -5.66 3.05
CA ILE A 81 -6.34 -6.45 1.82
C ILE A 81 -7.69 -7.10 1.52
N ARG A 82 -8.06 -7.11 0.24
CA ARG A 82 -9.29 -7.74 -0.27
C ARG A 82 -9.30 -9.24 0.02
N SER A 83 -10.51 -9.78 0.18
CA SER A 83 -10.73 -11.21 0.45
C SER A 83 -10.17 -12.14 -0.65
N ASP A 84 -10.11 -11.67 -1.89
CA ASP A 84 -9.53 -12.44 -3.02
C ASP A 84 -8.06 -12.85 -2.79
N TYR A 85 -7.37 -12.15 -1.90
CA TYR A 85 -5.97 -12.41 -1.54
C TYR A 85 -5.80 -13.12 -0.20
N HIS A 86 -6.87 -13.46 0.52
CA HIS A 86 -6.75 -14.21 1.77
C HIS A 86 -6.24 -15.64 1.50
N GLN A 87 -5.38 -16.15 2.37
CA GLN A 87 -4.63 -17.38 2.10
C GLN A 87 -5.11 -18.59 2.88
N GLY A 88 -6.04 -18.40 3.80
CA GLY A 88 -6.58 -19.48 4.63
C GLY A 88 -7.55 -18.97 5.68
N ASN A 89 -7.93 -19.87 6.59
CA ASN A 89 -8.81 -19.56 7.71
C ASN A 89 -8.43 -20.38 8.94
N ILE A 90 -8.23 -19.74 10.10
CA ILE A 90 -7.77 -20.39 11.33
C ILE A 90 -8.68 -21.51 11.85
N TYR A 91 -9.94 -21.56 11.41
CA TYR A 91 -10.86 -22.65 11.76
C TYR A 91 -10.66 -23.90 10.90
N LYS A 92 -9.81 -23.84 9.85
CA LYS A 92 -9.59 -24.93 8.89
C LYS A 92 -8.12 -25.21 8.64
N ASP A 93 -7.28 -24.20 8.77
CA ASP A 93 -5.86 -24.23 8.41
C ASP A 93 -5.00 -23.94 9.65
N ASP A 94 -3.81 -24.54 9.73
CA ASP A 94 -2.77 -24.12 10.66
C ASP A 94 -2.20 -22.77 10.21
N PHE A 95 -2.14 -21.81 11.13
CA PHE A 95 -1.67 -20.44 10.81
C PHE A 95 -0.23 -20.41 10.32
N TRP A 96 0.65 -21.21 10.95
CA TRP A 96 2.06 -21.20 10.60
C TRP A 96 2.32 -21.87 9.25
N GLU A 97 1.60 -22.94 8.94
CA GLU A 97 1.65 -23.57 7.63
C GLU A 97 1.19 -22.60 6.53
N VAL A 98 0.10 -21.86 6.76
CA VAL A 98 -0.35 -20.83 5.83
C VAL A 98 0.68 -19.73 5.68
N TRP A 99 1.23 -19.22 6.78
CA TRP A 99 2.26 -18.19 6.77
C TRP A 99 3.50 -18.61 5.99
N GLU A 100 4.00 -19.81 6.21
CA GLU A 100 5.21 -20.28 5.58
C GLU A 100 5.01 -20.62 4.10
N ASN A 101 3.93 -21.31 3.75
CA ASN A 101 3.76 -21.98 2.47
C ASN A 101 2.77 -21.29 1.52
N LYS A 102 1.83 -20.45 2.00
CA LYS A 102 0.80 -19.83 1.16
C LYS A 102 0.97 -18.32 0.95
N PHE A 103 1.95 -17.69 1.58
CA PHE A 103 2.17 -16.24 1.50
C PHE A 103 3.06 -15.80 0.33
N GLU A 104 3.39 -16.71 -0.58
CA GLU A 104 4.19 -16.41 -1.78
C GLU A 104 3.64 -15.21 -2.60
N PRO A 105 2.31 -15.03 -2.82
CA PRO A 105 1.79 -13.89 -3.57
C PRO A 105 2.11 -12.53 -2.95
N TYR A 106 2.39 -12.47 -1.66
CA TYR A 106 2.79 -11.26 -0.97
C TYR A 106 4.29 -11.03 -0.98
N ARG A 107 5.08 -12.10 -0.97
CA ARG A 107 6.55 -12.10 -0.91
C ARG A 107 7.17 -11.90 -2.28
N ASN A 108 6.76 -12.69 -3.26
CA ASN A 108 7.13 -12.51 -4.65
C ASN A 108 6.10 -11.63 -5.37
N ARG A 109 6.47 -10.41 -5.67
CA ARG A 109 5.59 -9.40 -6.25
C ARG A 109 5.79 -9.18 -7.74
N GLU A 110 6.55 -10.03 -8.42
CA GLU A 110 6.79 -9.89 -9.86
C GLU A 110 5.50 -10.00 -10.69
N TRP A 111 4.49 -10.73 -10.20
CA TRP A 111 3.15 -10.78 -10.82
C TRP A 111 2.43 -9.43 -10.86
N MET A 112 2.85 -8.48 -10.00
CA MET A 112 2.32 -7.11 -9.97
C MET A 112 3.01 -6.18 -10.99
N LYS A 113 4.08 -6.65 -11.67
CA LYS A 113 4.85 -5.90 -12.65
C LYS A 113 4.19 -5.95 -14.02
N LYS A 114 2.99 -5.40 -14.09
CA LYS A 114 2.16 -5.34 -15.29
C LYS A 114 1.50 -3.98 -15.42
N ASP A 115 0.85 -3.74 -16.54
CA ASP A 115 0.18 -2.47 -16.88
C ASP A 115 1.12 -1.28 -16.62
N GLU A 116 0.69 -0.35 -15.80
CA GLU A 116 1.45 0.84 -15.44
C GLU A 116 2.72 0.58 -14.60
N CYS A 117 2.89 -0.63 -14.09
CA CYS A 117 4.09 -1.05 -13.36
C CYS A 117 5.10 -1.80 -14.24
N ALA A 118 4.75 -2.23 -15.47
CA ALA A 118 5.59 -3.05 -16.33
C ALA A 118 6.97 -2.43 -16.58
N ASP A 119 6.99 -1.17 -17.02
CA ASP A 119 8.21 -0.43 -17.36
C ASP A 119 8.52 0.69 -16.35
N CYS A 120 8.03 0.54 -15.11
CA CYS A 120 8.16 1.58 -14.10
C CYS A 120 9.60 1.71 -13.62
N LYS A 121 10.21 2.90 -13.83
CA LYS A 121 11.60 3.20 -13.46
C LYS A 121 11.89 3.06 -11.96
N VAL A 122 10.86 3.21 -11.12
CA VAL A 122 10.98 3.08 -9.66
C VAL A 122 10.52 1.73 -9.13
N TRP A 123 10.29 0.75 -10.00
CA TRP A 123 9.88 -0.60 -9.58
C TRP A 123 10.76 -1.20 -8.48
N LYS A 124 12.07 -1.06 -8.62
CA LYS A 124 13.05 -1.59 -7.66
C LYS A 124 12.85 -1.08 -6.21
N PHE A 125 12.28 0.11 -6.07
CA PHE A 125 11.99 0.72 -4.76
C PHE A 125 10.54 0.46 -4.33
N CYS A 126 9.59 0.60 -5.26
CA CYS A 126 8.16 0.56 -4.99
C CYS A 126 7.60 -0.87 -4.86
N LYS A 127 8.13 -1.83 -5.64
CA LYS A 127 7.66 -3.23 -5.68
C LYS A 127 6.14 -3.37 -5.85
N GLY A 128 5.58 -2.53 -6.73
CA GLY A 128 4.16 -2.62 -7.08
C GLY A 128 3.18 -1.96 -6.12
N ASN A 129 3.66 -1.18 -5.16
CA ASN A 129 2.82 -0.47 -4.19
C ASN A 129 2.21 -1.39 -3.11
N GLY A 130 1.27 -0.86 -2.32
CA GLY A 130 0.57 -1.64 -1.29
C GLY A 130 -0.38 -2.68 -1.89
N MET A 131 -0.42 -3.87 -1.29
CA MET A 131 -1.33 -4.94 -1.72
C MET A 131 -2.80 -4.52 -1.68
N HIS A 132 -3.19 -3.70 -0.71
CA HIS A 132 -4.56 -3.16 -0.59
C HIS A 132 -4.96 -2.22 -1.73
N LEU A 133 -3.99 -1.73 -2.51
CA LEU A 133 -4.23 -0.88 -3.69
C LEU A 133 -4.45 -1.69 -4.98
N ARG A 134 -4.50 -3.01 -4.90
CA ARG A 134 -4.78 -3.90 -6.03
C ARG A 134 -6.24 -4.36 -6.04
N ASP A 135 -6.83 -4.47 -7.24
CA ASP A 135 -8.13 -5.11 -7.42
C ASP A 135 -8.00 -6.64 -7.56
N SER A 136 -9.11 -7.32 -7.83
CA SER A 136 -9.14 -8.78 -8.03
C SER A 136 -8.22 -9.28 -9.14
N ASP A 137 -8.03 -8.47 -10.18
CA ASP A 137 -7.21 -8.81 -11.34
C ASP A 137 -5.75 -8.38 -11.15
N GLY A 138 -5.44 -7.83 -9.97
CA GLY A 138 -4.11 -7.32 -9.62
C GLY A 138 -3.78 -5.97 -10.25
N LYS A 139 -4.73 -5.26 -10.83
CA LYS A 139 -4.54 -3.92 -11.38
C LYS A 139 -4.40 -2.88 -10.27
N LEU A 140 -3.48 -1.95 -10.44
CA LEU A 140 -3.24 -0.89 -9.47
C LEU A 140 -4.34 0.17 -9.53
N LYS A 141 -4.97 0.49 -8.39
CA LYS A 141 -6.04 1.49 -8.28
C LYS A 141 -5.52 2.90 -8.06
N LEU A 142 -4.36 3.03 -7.45
CA LEU A 142 -3.78 4.32 -7.09
C LEU A 142 -2.25 4.24 -7.13
N CYS A 143 -1.64 5.14 -7.88
CA CYS A 143 -0.19 5.33 -7.92
C CYS A 143 0.16 6.76 -7.49
N ASN A 144 0.54 6.92 -6.23
CA ASN A 144 0.94 8.22 -5.70
C ASN A 144 2.22 8.77 -6.37
N TYR A 145 3.13 7.89 -6.77
CA TYR A 145 4.32 8.30 -7.52
C TYR A 145 3.95 8.98 -8.84
N LYS A 146 2.98 8.43 -9.60
CA LYS A 146 2.52 9.06 -10.85
C LYS A 146 1.79 10.40 -10.62
N LYS A 147 1.12 10.60 -9.48
CA LYS A 147 0.55 11.91 -9.13
C LYS A 147 1.62 12.98 -8.94
N LEU A 148 2.80 12.59 -8.52
CA LEU A 148 3.91 13.50 -8.23
C LEU A 148 4.83 13.76 -9.44
N TYR A 149 5.00 12.75 -10.30
CA TYR A 149 6.03 12.74 -11.35
C TYR A 149 5.45 12.33 -12.72
N LYS A 150 4.38 12.99 -13.12
CA LYS A 150 3.82 12.86 -14.47
C LYS A 150 4.75 13.46 -15.52
#